data_ea2e15ce0f66a7e04f9ed2d8f7c46807
#
_entry.id   ea2e15ce0f66a7e04f9ed2d8f7c46807
#
_cell.length_a   1.000
_cell.length_b   1.000
_cell.length_c   1.000
_cell.angle_alpha   90.00
_cell.angle_beta   90.00
_cell.angle_gamma   90.00
#
_symmetry.space_group_name_H-M   'P 1'
#
loop_
_entity.id
_entity.type
_entity.pdbx_description
1 polymer ?
#
loop_
_entity_poly.entity_id
_entity_poly.type
_entity_poly.pdbx_seq_one_letter_code
_entity_poly.pdbx_strand_id
1 'polypeptide(L)'
;VSPLATNSADTIIEITPEALQTLISLRDEEPEKERLGLRIEVLVTPGEDFQYDLGFEVVTQAAFSDEVRTIDGLKVIIPQNSIEHLHGATLDWNERQQLIMRNPNKPPAPMIEGLTSDDEMSATIEAIIGTEINPSLAAHGGFVTYVGHDGEGTAYLTMGGGCHGCSMSKVTMLEGVQTTLVEQVDGLERVRDVTDHATGANPYYK
;
A
#
# COMPACT_ATOMS: atom_id res chain seq x y z
N VAL A 1 19.44 21.29 25.79
CA VAL A 1 19.31 21.57 24.34
C VAL A 1 18.34 20.52 23.81
N SER A 2 17.09 20.88 23.57
CA SER A 2 16.05 20.01 23.02
C SER A 2 16.40 19.63 21.58
N PRO A 3 16.19 18.39 21.13
CA PRO A 3 16.30 18.06 19.72
C PRO A 3 15.18 18.77 18.96
N LEU A 4 15.55 19.39 17.86
CA LEU A 4 14.63 20.01 16.90
C LEU A 4 13.65 18.95 16.42
N ALA A 5 12.36 19.15 16.69
CA ALA A 5 11.29 18.36 16.08
C ALA A 5 11.38 18.57 14.57
N THR A 6 11.80 17.57 13.84
CA THR A 6 11.68 17.52 12.39
C THR A 6 10.19 17.57 12.04
N ASN A 7 9.83 18.56 11.24
CA ASN A 7 8.47 18.80 10.78
C ASN A 7 7.96 17.55 10.04
N SER A 8 6.96 16.87 10.58
CA SER A 8 6.40 15.64 10.01
C SER A 8 5.71 15.81 8.65
N ALA A 9 5.65 17.04 8.14
CA ALA A 9 5.08 17.35 6.82
C ALA A 9 6.03 17.11 5.64
N ASP A 10 7.32 16.83 5.90
CA ASP A 10 8.36 16.69 4.86
C ASP A 10 8.99 15.28 4.83
N THR A 11 8.46 14.36 5.62
CA THR A 11 8.97 12.98 5.69
C THR A 11 8.26 12.12 4.66
N ILE A 12 8.98 11.72 3.60
CA ILE A 12 8.43 10.82 2.58
C ILE A 12 8.25 9.43 3.17
N ILE A 13 9.28 8.92 3.84
CA ILE A 13 9.29 7.60 4.47
C ILE A 13 10.02 7.66 5.81
N GLU A 14 9.51 6.94 6.81
CA GLU A 14 10.23 6.66 8.05
C GLU A 14 10.89 5.28 7.98
N ILE A 15 12.06 5.14 8.60
CA ILE A 15 12.73 3.85 8.78
C ILE A 15 12.91 3.66 10.28
N THR A 16 12.38 2.56 10.82
CA THR A 16 12.52 2.28 12.25
C THR A 16 13.99 2.04 12.63
N PRO A 17 14.40 2.30 13.88
CA PRO A 17 15.79 2.12 14.30
C PRO A 17 16.31 0.70 14.04
N GLU A 18 15.48 -0.31 14.24
CA GLU A 18 15.80 -1.72 14.01
C GLU A 18 16.02 -2.01 12.52
N ALA A 19 15.13 -1.53 11.67
CA ALA A 19 15.28 -1.65 10.22
C ALA A 19 16.52 -0.90 9.72
N LEU A 20 16.73 0.31 10.21
CA LEU A 20 17.88 1.13 9.86
C LEU A 20 19.21 0.47 10.20
N GLN A 21 19.33 -0.06 11.43
CA GLN A 21 20.56 -0.76 11.87
C GLN A 21 20.82 -2.00 11.02
N THR A 22 19.80 -2.76 10.69
CA THR A 22 19.92 -3.95 9.84
C THR A 22 20.35 -3.57 8.42
N LEU A 23 19.71 -2.54 7.83
CA LEU A 23 20.04 -2.05 6.49
C LEU A 23 21.46 -1.50 6.41
N ILE A 24 21.93 -0.76 7.42
CA ILE A 24 23.30 -0.30 7.50
C ILE A 24 24.28 -1.48 7.56
N SER A 25 23.97 -2.51 8.35
CA SER A 25 24.80 -3.71 8.44
C SER A 25 24.88 -4.44 7.10
N LEU A 26 23.76 -4.62 6.43
CA LEU A 26 23.71 -5.25 5.10
C LEU A 26 24.49 -4.44 4.05
N ARG A 27 24.34 -3.10 4.04
CA ARG A 27 25.13 -2.25 3.15
C ARG A 27 26.62 -2.39 3.42
N ASP A 28 27.02 -2.49 4.68
CA ASP A 28 28.42 -2.55 5.08
C ASP A 28 29.12 -3.87 4.71
N GLU A 29 28.35 -4.89 4.37
CA GLU A 29 28.85 -6.15 3.78
C GLU A 29 29.08 -6.04 2.27
N GLU A 30 28.50 -5.02 1.61
CA GLU A 30 28.64 -4.84 0.16
C GLU A 30 29.96 -4.18 -0.24
N PRO A 31 30.51 -4.54 -1.42
CA PRO A 31 31.60 -3.81 -2.03
C PRO A 31 31.23 -2.34 -2.27
N GLU A 32 32.18 -1.41 -2.08
CA GLU A 32 31.97 0.03 -2.29
C GLU A 32 30.83 0.65 -1.44
N LYS A 33 30.59 0.10 -0.26
CA LYS A 33 29.51 0.49 0.69
C LYS A 33 29.31 2.01 0.85
N GLU A 34 30.39 2.80 0.80
CA GLU A 34 30.33 4.25 0.96
C GLU A 34 29.64 4.99 -0.19
N ARG A 35 29.55 4.31 -1.33
CA ARG A 35 28.89 4.83 -2.54
C ARG A 35 27.46 4.38 -2.66
N LEU A 36 27.01 3.41 -1.85
CA LEU A 36 25.70 2.81 -1.91
C LEU A 36 24.67 3.58 -1.12
N GLY A 37 23.46 3.61 -1.65
CA GLY A 37 22.23 4.02 -0.98
C GLY A 37 21.16 2.95 -1.15
N LEU A 38 20.23 2.91 -0.21
CA LEU A 38 19.03 2.07 -0.31
C LEU A 38 18.07 2.72 -1.31
N ARG A 39 17.83 2.07 -2.45
CA ARG A 39 16.76 2.44 -3.38
C ARG A 39 15.45 1.80 -2.92
N ILE A 40 14.41 2.61 -2.84
CA ILE A 40 13.05 2.17 -2.50
C ILE A 40 12.13 2.61 -3.65
N GLU A 41 11.67 1.66 -4.42
CA GLU A 41 10.76 1.89 -5.54
C GLU A 41 9.39 1.25 -5.28
N VAL A 42 8.33 1.97 -5.63
CA VAL A 42 6.96 1.46 -5.59
C VAL A 42 6.53 1.13 -7.00
N LEU A 43 6.22 -0.13 -7.24
CA LEU A 43 5.64 -0.60 -8.48
C LEU A 43 4.13 -0.57 -8.33
N VAL A 44 3.48 0.18 -9.22
CA VAL A 44 2.03 0.40 -9.18
C VAL A 44 1.39 -0.33 -10.35
N THR A 45 0.55 -1.31 -10.03
CA THR A 45 -0.32 -1.98 -11.01
C THR A 45 -1.75 -1.69 -10.62
N PRO A 46 -2.59 -1.10 -11.50
CA PRO A 46 -3.98 -0.82 -11.18
C PRO A 46 -4.73 -2.08 -10.74
N GLY A 47 -5.40 -2.01 -9.59
CA GLY A 47 -6.15 -3.13 -9.03
C GLY A 47 -5.33 -4.14 -8.22
N GLU A 48 -4.02 -3.96 -8.13
CA GLU A 48 -3.13 -4.77 -7.30
C GLU A 48 -2.56 -3.95 -6.15
N ASP A 49 -2.07 -4.63 -5.11
CA ASP A 49 -1.33 -3.98 -4.02
C ASP A 49 -0.02 -3.37 -4.52
N PHE A 50 0.47 -2.35 -3.83
CA PHE A 50 1.81 -1.84 -4.06
C PHE A 50 2.83 -2.96 -3.90
N GLN A 51 3.68 -3.12 -4.91
CA GLN A 51 4.87 -3.93 -4.82
C GLN A 51 6.06 -3.02 -4.53
N TYR A 52 6.95 -3.46 -3.64
CA TYR A 52 8.11 -2.67 -3.24
C TYR A 52 9.38 -3.37 -3.71
N ASP A 53 10.18 -2.64 -4.47
CA ASP A 53 11.52 -3.06 -4.84
C ASP A 53 12.53 -2.32 -3.96
N LEU A 54 13.32 -3.08 -3.20
CA LEU A 54 14.33 -2.55 -2.30
C LEU A 54 15.68 -3.17 -2.65
N GLY A 55 16.67 -2.32 -2.90
CA GLY A 55 18.02 -2.76 -3.23
C GLY A 55 19.07 -1.68 -2.98
N PHE A 56 20.32 -2.08 -2.86
CA PHE A 56 21.42 -1.12 -2.79
C PHE A 56 21.86 -0.72 -4.19
N GLU A 57 21.96 0.58 -4.42
CA GLU A 57 22.38 1.17 -5.68
C GLU A 57 23.44 2.25 -5.44
N VAL A 58 24.34 2.43 -6.42
CA VAL A 58 25.33 3.49 -6.35
C VAL A 58 24.63 4.85 -6.47
N VAL A 59 24.75 5.68 -5.44
CA VAL A 59 24.03 6.97 -5.32
C VAL A 59 24.21 7.88 -6.54
N THR A 60 25.38 7.83 -7.20
CA THR A 60 25.64 8.63 -8.41
C THR A 60 24.90 8.12 -9.65
N GLN A 61 24.22 6.99 -9.57
CA GLN A 61 23.37 6.46 -10.66
C GLN A 61 21.91 6.88 -10.51
N ALA A 62 21.53 7.46 -9.36
CA ALA A 62 20.22 8.02 -9.16
C ALA A 62 19.91 9.08 -10.26
N ALA A 63 18.68 9.06 -10.77
CA ALA A 63 18.25 10.05 -11.75
C ALA A 63 18.19 11.44 -11.11
N PHE A 64 18.31 12.48 -11.92
CA PHE A 64 18.25 13.87 -11.41
C PHE A 64 16.90 14.20 -10.76
N SER A 65 15.85 13.48 -11.15
CA SER A 65 14.50 13.61 -10.61
C SER A 65 14.27 12.85 -9.31
N ASP A 66 15.18 11.93 -8.96
CA ASP A 66 15.02 11.09 -7.77
C ASP A 66 15.36 11.89 -6.52
N GLU A 67 14.63 11.63 -5.45
CA GLU A 67 14.91 12.19 -4.15
C GLU A 67 16.01 11.36 -3.46
N VAL A 68 17.08 12.02 -3.05
CA VAL A 68 18.18 11.39 -2.29
C VAL A 68 18.26 12.04 -0.92
N ARG A 69 18.00 11.27 0.13
CA ARG A 69 18.07 11.73 1.53
C ARG A 69 19.05 10.89 2.34
N THR A 70 19.52 11.46 3.43
CA THR A 70 20.34 10.72 4.41
C THR A 70 19.55 10.61 5.70
N ILE A 71 19.27 9.37 6.12
CA ILE A 71 18.58 9.04 7.36
C ILE A 71 19.59 8.33 8.26
N ASP A 72 20.06 9.01 9.31
CA ASP A 72 21.00 8.50 10.31
C ASP A 72 22.20 7.71 9.72
N GLY A 73 22.77 8.26 8.64
CA GLY A 73 23.95 7.68 7.98
C GLY A 73 23.67 6.70 6.84
N LEU A 74 22.41 6.34 6.60
CA LEU A 74 21.97 5.60 5.42
C LEU A 74 21.48 6.58 4.36
N LYS A 75 22.06 6.52 3.15
CA LYS A 75 21.49 7.23 2.00
C LYS A 75 20.31 6.45 1.46
N VAL A 76 19.20 7.14 1.23
CA VAL A 76 17.96 6.56 0.67
C VAL A 76 17.64 7.26 -0.64
N ILE A 77 17.42 6.47 -1.68
CA ILE A 77 17.09 6.94 -3.03
C ILE A 77 15.62 6.57 -3.30
N ILE A 78 14.81 7.57 -3.59
CA ILE A 78 13.39 7.37 -3.89
C ILE A 78 13.12 7.91 -5.29
N PRO A 79 12.76 7.06 -6.26
CA PRO A 79 12.35 7.49 -7.59
C PRO A 79 11.18 8.47 -7.53
N GLN A 80 11.17 9.45 -8.42
CA GLN A 80 10.15 10.50 -8.45
C GLN A 80 8.72 9.93 -8.50
N ASN A 81 8.50 8.88 -9.28
CA ASN A 81 7.20 8.21 -9.40
C ASN A 81 6.75 7.46 -8.14
N SER A 82 7.67 7.24 -7.19
CA SER A 82 7.38 6.53 -5.94
C SER A 82 7.13 7.48 -4.76
N ILE A 83 7.49 8.76 -4.89
CA ILE A 83 7.43 9.74 -3.79
C ILE A 83 6.01 9.88 -3.27
N GLU A 84 5.03 10.12 -4.14
CA GLU A 84 3.63 10.31 -3.73
C GLU A 84 3.03 9.07 -3.06
N HIS A 85 3.49 7.88 -3.45
CA HIS A 85 3.01 6.61 -2.93
C HIS A 85 3.66 6.23 -1.60
N LEU A 86 4.76 6.86 -1.20
CA LEU A 86 5.50 6.58 0.04
C LEU A 86 5.27 7.61 1.15
N HIS A 87 4.51 8.68 0.92
CA HIS A 87 4.27 9.68 1.95
C HIS A 87 3.62 9.07 3.19
N GLY A 88 4.31 9.19 4.34
CA GLY A 88 3.87 8.63 5.62
C GLY A 88 4.05 7.12 5.75
N ALA A 89 4.71 6.48 4.79
CA ALA A 89 5.07 5.06 4.90
C ALA A 89 6.18 4.86 5.94
N THR A 90 6.20 3.67 6.53
CA THR A 90 7.23 3.25 7.50
C THR A 90 7.83 1.93 7.07
N LEU A 91 9.15 1.89 6.91
CA LEU A 91 9.91 0.66 6.72
C LEU A 91 10.35 0.14 8.09
N ASP A 92 9.89 -1.06 8.42
CA ASP A 92 10.05 -1.68 9.73
C ASP A 92 10.75 -3.03 9.63
N TRP A 93 11.29 -3.53 10.74
CA TRP A 93 11.88 -4.84 10.87
C TRP A 93 11.10 -5.65 11.89
N ASN A 94 10.48 -6.76 11.45
CA ASN A 94 9.62 -7.55 12.31
C ASN A 94 10.37 -8.63 13.10
N GLU A 95 9.67 -9.24 14.06
CA GLU A 95 10.18 -10.35 14.89
C GLU A 95 10.58 -11.59 14.08
N ARG A 96 10.09 -11.73 12.82
CA ARG A 96 10.43 -12.82 11.89
C ARG A 96 11.68 -12.52 11.05
N GLN A 97 12.39 -11.44 11.38
CA GLN A 97 13.58 -10.98 10.65
C GLN A 97 13.28 -10.64 9.17
N GLN A 98 12.19 -9.93 8.93
CA GLN A 98 11.78 -9.48 7.60
C GLN A 98 11.56 -7.98 7.60
N LEU A 99 11.94 -7.33 6.50
CA LEU A 99 11.53 -5.96 6.22
C LEU A 99 10.03 -5.93 5.89
N ILE A 100 9.33 -5.02 6.54
CA ILE A 100 7.89 -4.78 6.31
C ILE A 100 7.70 -3.32 5.94
N MET A 101 6.99 -3.06 4.86
CA MET A 101 6.52 -1.73 4.49
C MET A 101 5.10 -1.53 5.03
N ARG A 102 4.94 -0.58 5.95
CA ARG A 102 3.63 -0.09 6.39
C ARG A 102 3.32 1.18 5.63
N ASN A 103 2.40 1.12 4.70
CA ASN A 103 2.07 2.23 3.83
C ASN A 103 0.60 2.63 4.01
N PRO A 104 0.31 3.88 4.43
CA PRO A 104 -1.05 4.37 4.56
C PRO A 104 -1.71 4.64 3.20
N ASN A 105 -0.90 4.77 2.13
CA ASN A 105 -1.41 5.02 0.80
C ASN A 105 -1.93 3.73 0.18
N LYS A 106 -2.86 3.88 -0.74
CA LYS A 106 -3.46 2.76 -1.48
C LYS A 106 -3.16 2.89 -2.96
N PRO A 107 -3.02 1.75 -3.67
CA PRO A 107 -2.96 1.78 -5.13
C PRO A 107 -4.22 2.43 -5.71
N PRO A 108 -4.12 3.06 -6.89
CA PRO A 108 -5.28 3.57 -7.58
C PRO A 108 -6.25 2.43 -7.91
N ALA A 109 -7.54 2.68 -7.70
CA ALA A 109 -8.57 1.74 -8.12
C ALA A 109 -8.52 1.52 -9.64
N PRO A 110 -8.79 0.31 -10.15
CA PRO A 110 -8.88 0.08 -11.58
C PRO A 110 -10.05 0.90 -12.15
N MET A 111 -9.83 1.57 -13.26
CA MET A 111 -10.91 2.26 -13.99
C MET A 111 -11.68 1.22 -14.81
N ILE A 112 -12.95 0.99 -14.46
CA ILE A 112 -13.83 0.11 -15.19
C ILE A 112 -14.86 0.97 -15.94
N GLU A 113 -14.92 0.83 -17.25
CA GLU A 113 -15.84 1.59 -18.08
C GLU A 113 -17.29 1.29 -17.72
N GLY A 114 -18.11 2.33 -17.58
CA GLY A 114 -19.53 2.21 -17.26
C GLY A 114 -19.87 2.23 -15.76
N LEU A 115 -18.86 2.40 -14.88
CA LEU A 115 -19.11 2.60 -13.46
C LEU A 115 -19.04 4.09 -13.08
N THR A 116 -19.89 4.48 -12.14
CA THR A 116 -19.90 5.81 -11.50
C THR A 116 -19.13 5.75 -10.19
N SER A 117 -18.27 6.74 -9.95
CA SER A 117 -17.43 6.82 -8.74
C SER A 117 -17.32 8.23 -8.13
N ASP A 118 -18.08 9.20 -8.62
CA ASP A 118 -17.97 10.62 -8.26
C ASP A 118 -19.30 11.24 -7.79
N ASP A 119 -20.27 10.42 -7.39
CA ASP A 119 -21.57 10.85 -6.88
C ASP A 119 -21.70 10.71 -5.35
N GLU A 120 -22.85 11.07 -4.80
CA GLU A 120 -23.14 11.02 -3.37
C GLU A 120 -23.12 9.59 -2.80
N MET A 121 -23.56 8.60 -3.59
CA MET A 121 -23.51 7.19 -3.19
C MET A 121 -22.07 6.73 -3.08
N SER A 122 -21.23 7.08 -4.04
CA SER A 122 -19.79 6.80 -4.04
C SER A 122 -19.08 7.40 -2.83
N ALA A 123 -19.35 8.67 -2.52
CA ALA A 123 -18.80 9.33 -1.33
C ALA A 123 -19.19 8.63 -0.02
N THR A 124 -20.45 8.15 0.06
CA THR A 124 -20.94 7.42 1.23
C THR A 124 -20.24 6.06 1.36
N ILE A 125 -20.12 5.31 0.26
CA ILE A 125 -19.42 4.01 0.22
C ILE A 125 -17.97 4.17 0.64
N GLU A 126 -17.26 5.15 0.08
CA GLU A 126 -15.85 5.42 0.43
C GLU A 126 -15.67 5.79 1.90
N ALA A 127 -16.57 6.61 2.45
CA ALA A 127 -16.55 6.96 3.86
C ALA A 127 -16.69 5.73 4.77
N ILE A 128 -17.66 4.85 4.51
CA ILE A 128 -17.88 3.62 5.27
C ILE A 128 -16.67 2.68 5.14
N ILE A 129 -16.14 2.53 3.94
CA ILE A 129 -14.93 1.72 3.71
C ILE A 129 -13.76 2.26 4.53
N GLY A 130 -13.55 3.58 4.54
CA GLY A 130 -12.44 4.22 5.24
C GLY A 130 -12.57 4.20 6.76
N THR A 131 -13.79 4.35 7.30
CA THR A 131 -14.02 4.51 8.74
C THR A 131 -14.37 3.22 9.48
N GLU A 132 -14.97 2.24 8.82
CA GLU A 132 -15.46 1.02 9.45
C GLU A 132 -14.82 -0.25 8.86
N ILE A 133 -14.84 -0.41 7.54
CA ILE A 133 -14.44 -1.66 6.89
C ILE A 133 -12.93 -1.84 6.93
N ASN A 134 -12.16 -0.87 6.43
CA ASN A 134 -10.71 -0.98 6.37
C ASN A 134 -10.03 -1.04 7.73
N PRO A 135 -10.44 -0.29 8.76
CA PRO A 135 -9.91 -0.48 10.11
C PRO A 135 -10.13 -1.90 10.65
N SER A 136 -11.28 -2.52 10.36
CA SER A 136 -11.58 -3.90 10.74
C SER A 136 -10.71 -4.91 9.97
N LEU A 137 -10.52 -4.71 8.67
CA LEU A 137 -9.70 -5.58 7.82
C LEU A 137 -8.21 -5.45 8.10
N ALA A 138 -7.74 -4.27 8.53
CA ALA A 138 -6.34 -4.01 8.86
C ALA A 138 -5.82 -4.92 9.97
N ALA A 139 -6.67 -5.35 10.91
CA ALA A 139 -6.32 -6.32 11.95
C ALA A 139 -5.90 -7.68 11.35
N HIS A 140 -6.35 -7.97 10.14
CA HIS A 140 -6.01 -9.18 9.38
C HIS A 140 -5.02 -8.91 8.23
N GLY A 141 -4.47 -7.68 8.17
CA GLY A 141 -3.55 -7.25 7.12
C GLY A 141 -4.19 -7.06 5.75
N GLY A 142 -5.53 -6.94 5.70
CA GLY A 142 -6.27 -6.73 4.46
C GLY A 142 -6.86 -5.33 4.34
N PHE A 143 -7.29 -4.99 3.13
CA PHE A 143 -8.05 -3.77 2.85
C PHE A 143 -8.94 -3.97 1.60
N VAL A 144 -9.92 -3.08 1.43
CA VAL A 144 -10.73 -2.95 0.22
C VAL A 144 -10.59 -1.55 -0.35
N THR A 145 -10.67 -1.44 -1.68
CA THR A 145 -10.71 -0.17 -2.40
C THR A 145 -11.96 -0.12 -3.25
N TYR A 146 -12.68 0.98 -3.17
CA TYR A 146 -13.86 1.22 -4.00
C TYR A 146 -13.46 1.52 -5.45
N VAL A 147 -14.19 0.94 -6.41
CA VAL A 147 -13.95 1.12 -7.83
C VAL A 147 -15.06 1.96 -8.46
N GLY A 148 -16.29 1.73 -8.06
CA GLY A 148 -17.47 2.40 -8.59
C GLY A 148 -18.73 1.55 -8.40
N HIS A 149 -19.87 2.05 -8.87
CA HIS A 149 -21.15 1.32 -8.91
C HIS A 149 -21.81 1.44 -10.29
N ASP A 150 -22.68 0.48 -10.62
CA ASP A 150 -23.35 0.43 -11.93
C ASP A 150 -24.69 1.22 -11.98
N GLY A 151 -25.08 1.83 -10.87
CA GLY A 151 -26.40 2.50 -10.77
C GLY A 151 -27.59 1.56 -10.67
N GLU A 152 -27.37 0.24 -10.72
CA GLU A 152 -28.37 -0.82 -10.58
C GLU A 152 -28.29 -1.53 -9.21
N GLY A 153 -27.64 -0.89 -8.23
CA GLY A 153 -27.46 -1.39 -6.88
C GLY A 153 -26.26 -2.31 -6.67
N THR A 154 -25.28 -2.32 -7.58
CA THR A 154 -24.06 -3.10 -7.41
C THR A 154 -22.84 -2.18 -7.23
N ALA A 155 -22.14 -2.30 -6.11
CA ALA A 155 -20.83 -1.69 -5.91
C ALA A 155 -19.71 -2.67 -6.28
N TYR A 156 -18.67 -2.14 -6.89
CA TYR A 156 -17.48 -2.88 -7.32
C TYR A 156 -16.29 -2.46 -6.47
N LEU A 157 -15.60 -3.44 -5.92
CA LEU A 157 -14.46 -3.27 -5.02
C LEU A 157 -13.28 -4.10 -5.49
N THR A 158 -12.07 -3.69 -5.12
CA THR A 158 -10.91 -4.57 -5.10
C THR A 158 -10.53 -4.91 -3.67
N MET A 159 -9.94 -6.09 -3.49
CA MET A 159 -9.48 -6.59 -2.19
C MET A 159 -7.98 -6.82 -2.23
N GLY A 160 -7.26 -6.29 -1.24
CA GLY A 160 -5.80 -6.36 -1.18
C GLY A 160 -5.25 -6.83 0.18
N GLY A 161 -3.92 -6.96 0.26
CA GLY A 161 -3.22 -7.38 1.47
C GLY A 161 -3.36 -8.85 1.81
N GLY A 162 -3.46 -9.18 3.09
CA GLY A 162 -3.60 -10.56 3.59
C GLY A 162 -4.80 -11.32 3.07
N CYS A 163 -5.73 -10.65 2.40
CA CYS A 163 -6.90 -11.24 1.77
C CYS A 163 -6.58 -12.09 0.53
N HIS A 164 -5.39 -11.96 -0.05
CA HIS A 164 -4.99 -12.68 -1.26
C HIS A 164 -4.72 -14.19 -1.08
N GLY A 165 -4.56 -14.68 0.14
CA GLY A 165 -4.01 -16.02 0.38
C GLY A 165 -4.99 -17.13 0.77
N CYS A 166 -6.25 -16.84 1.08
CA CYS A 166 -7.15 -17.85 1.63
C CYS A 166 -8.57 -17.76 1.03
N SER A 167 -8.90 -18.69 0.15
CA SER A 167 -10.19 -18.71 -0.57
C SER A 167 -11.42 -18.76 0.34
N MET A 168 -11.33 -19.40 1.51
CA MET A 168 -12.45 -19.47 2.47
C MET A 168 -12.63 -18.18 3.27
N SER A 169 -11.55 -17.50 3.66
CA SER A 169 -11.64 -16.23 4.36
C SER A 169 -12.11 -15.10 3.45
N LYS A 170 -11.85 -15.19 2.16
CA LYS A 170 -12.23 -14.19 1.18
C LYS A 170 -13.76 -14.10 1.00
N VAL A 171 -14.44 -15.22 0.86
CA VAL A 171 -15.92 -15.22 0.74
C VAL A 171 -16.55 -14.64 1.99
N THR A 172 -16.10 -15.04 3.17
CA THR A 172 -16.61 -14.54 4.45
C THR A 172 -16.35 -13.05 4.63
N MET A 173 -15.19 -12.55 4.19
CA MET A 173 -14.85 -11.13 4.27
C MET A 173 -15.69 -10.30 3.29
N LEU A 174 -15.86 -10.79 2.05
CA LEU A 174 -16.73 -10.12 1.08
C LEU A 174 -18.18 -10.08 1.54
N GLU A 175 -18.68 -11.15 2.16
CA GLU A 175 -20.01 -11.19 2.77
C GLU A 175 -20.15 -10.16 3.91
N GLY A 176 -19.13 -10.02 4.77
CA GLY A 176 -19.10 -9.00 5.82
C GLY A 176 -19.08 -7.58 5.27
N VAL A 177 -18.25 -7.31 4.26
CA VAL A 177 -18.21 -6.02 3.56
C VAL A 177 -19.54 -5.71 2.90
N GLN A 178 -20.15 -6.68 2.20
CA GLN A 178 -21.46 -6.53 1.57
C GLN A 178 -22.54 -6.21 2.59
N THR A 179 -22.60 -6.94 3.69
CA THR A 179 -23.60 -6.71 4.75
C THR A 179 -23.49 -5.29 5.28
N THR A 180 -22.28 -4.85 5.64
CA THR A 180 -22.05 -3.49 6.17
C THR A 180 -22.46 -2.41 5.17
N LEU A 181 -22.10 -2.55 3.90
CA LEU A 181 -22.43 -1.54 2.88
C LEU A 181 -23.92 -1.53 2.53
N VAL A 182 -24.54 -2.70 2.33
CA VAL A 182 -25.97 -2.80 1.97
C VAL A 182 -26.88 -2.28 3.10
N GLU A 183 -26.48 -2.46 4.36
CA GLU A 183 -27.25 -1.94 5.51
C GLU A 183 -27.17 -0.43 5.66
N GLN A 184 -26.08 0.21 5.20
CA GLN A 184 -25.83 1.64 5.44
C GLN A 184 -25.98 2.52 4.20
N VAL A 185 -26.03 1.94 3.00
CA VAL A 185 -26.12 2.69 1.73
C VAL A 185 -27.46 2.42 1.06
N ASP A 186 -28.29 3.45 1.01
CA ASP A 186 -29.60 3.36 0.35
C ASP A 186 -29.44 3.09 -1.16
N GLY A 187 -30.14 2.09 -1.66
CA GLY A 187 -30.11 1.70 -3.07
C GLY A 187 -29.01 0.72 -3.43
N LEU A 188 -28.12 0.35 -2.50
CA LEU A 188 -27.13 -0.70 -2.71
C LEU A 188 -27.71 -2.08 -2.36
N GLU A 189 -27.61 -3.03 -3.28
CA GLU A 189 -28.16 -4.39 -3.11
C GLU A 189 -27.05 -5.45 -2.99
N ARG A 190 -25.90 -5.19 -3.61
CA ARG A 190 -24.80 -6.17 -3.65
C ARG A 190 -23.44 -5.54 -3.84
N VAL A 191 -22.41 -6.32 -3.55
CA VAL A 191 -21.01 -5.97 -3.73
C VAL A 191 -20.32 -7.03 -4.61
N ARG A 192 -19.49 -6.59 -5.54
CA ARG A 192 -18.64 -7.45 -6.38
C ARG A 192 -17.16 -7.14 -6.17
N ASP A 193 -16.39 -8.21 -6.00
CA ASP A 193 -14.94 -8.15 -6.05
C ASP A 193 -14.46 -8.27 -7.50
N VAL A 194 -13.74 -7.26 -7.96
CA VAL A 194 -13.15 -7.19 -9.31
C VAL A 194 -11.63 -7.26 -9.29
N THR A 195 -11.06 -7.73 -8.19
CA THR A 195 -9.61 -7.95 -8.07
C THR A 195 -9.17 -8.97 -9.11
N ASP A 196 -8.12 -8.64 -9.90
CA ASP A 196 -7.52 -9.62 -10.81
C ASP A 196 -6.71 -10.65 -10.02
N HIS A 197 -7.24 -11.83 -9.88
CA HIS A 197 -6.60 -12.93 -9.16
C HIS A 197 -5.66 -13.76 -10.01
N ALA A 198 -5.54 -13.46 -11.32
CA ALA A 198 -4.68 -14.19 -12.26
C ALA A 198 -3.20 -13.76 -12.15
N THR A 199 -2.93 -12.57 -11.61
CA THR A 199 -1.59 -11.96 -11.57
C THR A 199 -0.94 -11.96 -10.18
N GLY A 200 -1.67 -12.37 -9.13
CA GLY A 200 -1.14 -12.45 -7.76
C GLY A 200 -0.03 -13.49 -7.60
N ALA A 201 0.90 -13.26 -6.67
CA ALA A 201 2.07 -14.11 -6.38
C ALA A 201 1.72 -15.55 -5.96
N ASN A 202 0.46 -15.93 -5.96
CA ASN A 202 0.00 -17.29 -5.64
C ASN A 202 -1.21 -17.67 -6.51
N PRO A 203 -1.00 -18.04 -7.80
CA PRO A 203 -2.08 -18.45 -8.69
C PRO A 203 -2.58 -19.86 -8.30
N TYR A 204 -3.48 -19.96 -7.33
CA TYR A 204 -4.13 -21.21 -6.95
C TYR A 204 -5.44 -21.47 -7.72
N TYR A 205 -5.53 -21.05 -8.98
CA TYR A 205 -6.58 -21.54 -9.87
C TYR A 205 -6.03 -21.79 -11.27
N LYS A 206 -5.77 -23.04 -11.57
CA LYS A 206 -5.88 -23.60 -12.93
C LYS A 206 -7.23 -24.27 -13.06
#